data_97510d9f1f2996a32e79fdd6f6f3faed
#
_entry.id   97510d9f1f2996a32e79fdd6f6f3faed
#
_cell.length_a   1.000
_cell.length_b   1.000
_cell.length_c   1.000
_cell.angle_alpha   90.00
_cell.angle_beta   90.00
_cell.angle_gamma   90.00
#
_symmetry.space_group_name_H-M   'P 1'
#
loop_
_entity.id
_entity.type
_entity.pdbx_description
1 polymer ?
#
loop_
_entity_poly.entity_id
_entity_poly.type
_entity_poly.pdbx_seq_one_letter_code
_entity_poly.pdbx_strand_id
1 'polypeptide(L)'
;MNALKLSVKTLIVLSSLVFSSLALAAPLTVSGVVKSQNPLPANLRIGVFFTDRSGNPSKELSSSSVTNNSYTLSLAETAPPTNGLQALVQDLLDWPGLIGKINITGTAHIARTTIRAYLDTNNDKGFSSGDTLFESFVTKGRGSIVIVYSDAKTRVKADRGFDATLEPGWNLLQIELGNPIKVARVNSVEGVQVEVLGTLGYISSHLLGF
;
A
#
# COMPACT_ATOMS: atom_id res chain seq x y z
N MET A 1 8.32 70.40 45.19
CA MET A 1 8.32 69.97 43.78
C MET A 1 8.80 68.53 43.75
N ASN A 2 7.87 67.58 43.71
CA ASN A 2 8.23 66.15 43.72
C ASN A 2 8.14 65.62 42.29
N ALA A 3 9.25 65.19 41.73
CA ALA A 3 9.33 64.58 40.40
C ALA A 3 9.00 63.11 40.50
N LEU A 4 7.92 62.73 39.82
CA LEU A 4 7.43 61.34 39.69
C LEU A 4 8.27 60.59 38.66
N LYS A 5 9.08 59.61 39.11
CA LYS A 5 9.81 58.71 38.19
C LYS A 5 8.89 57.59 37.70
N LEU A 6 8.51 57.66 36.44
CA LEU A 6 7.76 56.63 35.76
C LEU A 6 8.73 55.53 35.26
N SER A 7 8.67 54.34 35.86
CA SER A 7 9.45 53.17 35.40
C SER A 7 8.67 52.41 34.33
N VAL A 8 9.16 52.48 33.10
CA VAL A 8 8.62 51.69 31.98
C VAL A 8 9.27 50.30 32.03
N LYS A 9 8.48 49.29 32.44
CA LYS A 9 8.86 47.89 32.34
C LYS A 9 8.52 47.41 30.92
N THR A 10 9.53 47.24 30.09
CA THR A 10 9.40 46.64 28.76
C THR A 10 9.18 45.15 28.92
N LEU A 11 7.96 44.67 28.64
CA LEU A 11 7.60 43.25 28.60
C LEU A 11 8.00 42.69 27.22
N ILE A 12 9.14 41.97 27.18
CA ILE A 12 9.54 41.23 25.97
C ILE A 12 8.74 39.93 25.94
N VAL A 13 7.71 39.88 25.10
CA VAL A 13 7.01 38.63 24.78
C VAL A 13 7.81 37.87 23.75
N LEU A 14 8.54 36.87 24.21
CA LEU A 14 9.23 35.91 23.32
C LEU A 14 8.19 34.96 22.75
N SER A 15 7.67 35.23 21.55
CA SER A 15 6.83 34.29 20.82
C SER A 15 7.72 33.21 20.24
N SER A 16 7.75 32.05 20.90
CA SER A 16 8.36 30.83 20.36
C SER A 16 7.51 30.34 19.19
N LEU A 17 7.96 30.60 17.96
CA LEU A 17 7.45 29.95 16.76
C LEU A 17 7.84 28.46 16.83
N VAL A 18 6.89 27.63 17.22
CA VAL A 18 7.00 26.17 17.07
C VAL A 18 6.88 25.86 15.59
N PHE A 19 8.01 25.73 14.90
CA PHE A 19 8.04 25.12 13.57
C PHE A 19 7.74 23.62 13.74
N SER A 20 6.47 23.24 13.59
CA SER A 20 6.13 21.85 13.37
C SER A 20 6.73 21.45 12.02
N SER A 21 7.87 20.77 12.05
CA SER A 21 8.43 20.13 10.87
C SER A 21 7.39 19.05 10.45
N LEU A 22 6.65 19.33 9.39
CA LEU A 22 5.93 18.30 8.64
C LEU A 22 6.99 17.34 8.10
N ALA A 23 7.30 16.31 8.85
CA ALA A 23 8.09 15.21 8.32
C ALA A 23 7.23 14.59 7.20
N LEU A 24 7.58 14.90 5.95
CA LEU A 24 7.05 14.17 4.80
C LEU A 24 7.44 12.71 5.02
N ALA A 25 6.44 11.84 5.17
CA ALA A 25 6.69 10.43 5.30
C ALA A 25 7.41 9.96 4.02
N ALA A 26 8.39 9.08 4.14
CA ALA A 26 9.08 8.56 2.96
C ALA A 26 8.11 7.69 2.15
N PRO A 27 8.11 7.80 0.81
CA PRO A 27 7.21 7.01 -0.04
C PRO A 27 7.44 5.52 0.21
N LEU A 28 6.36 4.74 0.23
CA LEU A 28 6.47 3.29 0.34
C LEU A 28 7.09 2.74 -0.94
N THR A 29 8.11 1.91 -0.79
CA THR A 29 8.84 1.33 -1.93
C THR A 29 8.81 -0.19 -1.89
N VAL A 30 8.49 -0.80 -3.03
CA VAL A 30 8.52 -2.25 -3.24
C VAL A 30 9.36 -2.55 -4.47
N SER A 31 10.42 -3.33 -4.32
CA SER A 31 11.27 -3.73 -5.43
C SER A 31 11.51 -5.23 -5.47
N GLY A 32 11.79 -5.73 -6.66
CA GLY A 32 12.01 -7.15 -6.81
C GLY A 32 12.17 -7.61 -8.24
N VAL A 33 11.82 -8.87 -8.44
CA VAL A 33 11.98 -9.55 -9.73
C VAL A 33 10.66 -10.15 -10.20
N VAL A 34 10.51 -10.20 -11.52
CA VAL A 34 9.40 -10.90 -12.18
C VAL A 34 9.90 -12.25 -12.66
N LYS A 35 9.13 -13.29 -12.38
CA LYS A 35 9.35 -14.64 -12.91
C LYS A 35 8.19 -15.05 -13.80
N SER A 36 8.51 -15.78 -14.85
CA SER A 36 7.53 -16.38 -15.76
C SER A 36 8.14 -17.65 -16.36
N GLN A 37 7.29 -18.58 -16.73
CA GLN A 37 7.68 -19.77 -17.50
C GLN A 37 7.98 -19.43 -18.97
N ASN A 38 7.43 -18.32 -19.46
CA ASN A 38 7.61 -17.83 -20.82
C ASN A 38 8.48 -16.55 -20.82
N PRO A 39 9.13 -16.19 -21.95
CA PRO A 39 9.79 -14.91 -22.09
C PRO A 39 8.84 -13.74 -21.73
N LEU A 40 9.34 -12.79 -20.95
CA LEU A 40 8.55 -11.63 -20.56
C LEU A 40 8.38 -10.67 -21.74
N PRO A 41 7.16 -10.15 -21.99
CA PRO A 41 6.94 -9.12 -23.00
C PRO A 41 7.74 -7.84 -22.71
N ALA A 42 8.15 -7.12 -23.75
CA ALA A 42 8.98 -5.92 -23.61
C ALA A 42 8.27 -4.76 -22.88
N ASN A 43 6.95 -4.68 -23.01
CA ASN A 43 6.09 -3.66 -22.40
C ASN A 43 5.35 -4.18 -21.16
N LEU A 44 5.90 -5.19 -20.49
CA LEU A 44 5.37 -5.68 -19.22
C LEU A 44 5.56 -4.63 -18.11
N ARG A 45 4.52 -4.44 -17.32
CA ARG A 45 4.54 -3.56 -16.15
C ARG A 45 4.06 -4.30 -14.92
N ILE A 46 4.52 -3.85 -13.77
CA ILE A 46 3.97 -4.27 -12.46
C ILE A 46 3.21 -3.08 -11.90
N GLY A 47 1.95 -3.29 -11.56
CA GLY A 47 1.08 -2.26 -10.98
C GLY A 47 0.55 -2.65 -9.61
N VAL A 48 0.28 -1.64 -8.79
CA VAL A 48 -0.52 -1.74 -7.56
C VAL A 48 -1.91 -1.22 -7.89
N PHE A 49 -2.91 -2.03 -7.63
CA PHE A 49 -4.30 -1.72 -7.93
C PHE A 49 -5.14 -1.69 -6.66
N PHE A 50 -6.06 -0.75 -6.55
CA PHE A 50 -7.16 -0.89 -5.61
C PHE A 50 -7.96 -2.15 -5.93
N THR A 51 -8.55 -2.77 -4.91
CA THR A 51 -9.45 -3.90 -5.10
C THR A 51 -10.88 -3.54 -4.71
N ASP A 52 -11.83 -4.11 -5.43
CA ASP A 52 -13.23 -4.13 -5.03
C ASP A 52 -13.46 -5.04 -3.81
N ARG A 53 -14.73 -5.18 -3.39
CA ARG A 53 -15.08 -6.07 -2.26
C ARG A 53 -14.79 -7.54 -2.53
N SER A 54 -14.80 -7.95 -3.78
CA SER A 54 -14.51 -9.31 -4.21
C SER A 54 -13.02 -9.60 -4.39
N GLY A 55 -12.15 -8.58 -4.18
CA GLY A 55 -10.70 -8.70 -4.34
C GLY A 55 -10.22 -8.50 -5.79
N ASN A 56 -11.13 -8.16 -6.74
CA ASN A 56 -10.72 -7.90 -8.10
C ASN A 56 -10.01 -6.56 -8.22
N PRO A 57 -8.96 -6.47 -9.05
CA PRO A 57 -8.32 -5.19 -9.36
C PRO A 57 -9.32 -4.22 -9.97
N SER A 58 -9.28 -2.96 -9.54
CA SER A 58 -10.16 -1.91 -10.06
C SER A 58 -9.35 -0.78 -10.70
N LYS A 59 -8.77 0.12 -9.95
CA LYS A 59 -8.02 1.27 -10.43
C LYS A 59 -6.55 1.15 -10.09
N GLU A 60 -5.67 1.45 -11.04
CA GLU A 60 -4.23 1.53 -10.79
C GLU A 60 -3.91 2.69 -9.85
N LEU A 61 -3.08 2.40 -8.85
CA LEU A 61 -2.52 3.38 -7.91
C LEU A 61 -1.12 3.83 -8.35
N SER A 62 -0.31 2.89 -8.78
CA SER A 62 1.07 3.11 -9.23
C SER A 62 1.54 1.95 -10.08
N SER A 63 2.43 2.20 -11.02
CA SER A 63 3.08 1.13 -11.77
C SER A 63 4.52 1.44 -12.13
N SER A 64 5.23 0.39 -12.53
CA SER A 64 6.62 0.45 -12.97
C SER A 64 6.84 -0.49 -14.14
N SER A 65 7.65 -0.08 -15.11
CA SER A 65 8.13 -0.96 -16.18
C SER A 65 9.05 -2.04 -15.62
N VAL A 66 8.99 -3.22 -16.23
CA VAL A 66 9.93 -4.31 -15.95
C VAL A 66 11.15 -4.17 -16.86
N THR A 67 12.33 -4.08 -16.26
CA THR A 67 13.61 -3.97 -16.98
C THR A 67 14.57 -5.03 -16.45
N ASN A 68 15.12 -5.86 -17.34
CA ASN A 68 15.98 -6.97 -16.93
C ASN A 68 15.35 -7.85 -15.82
N ASN A 69 14.07 -8.15 -15.98
CA ASN A 69 13.24 -8.89 -15.03
C ASN A 69 13.09 -8.22 -13.65
N SER A 70 13.50 -6.96 -13.49
CA SER A 70 13.42 -6.22 -12.23
C SER A 70 12.42 -5.10 -12.32
N TYR A 71 11.85 -4.72 -11.18
CA TYR A 71 10.92 -3.61 -11.05
C TYR A 71 11.11 -2.87 -9.72
N THR A 72 10.67 -1.61 -9.67
CA THR A 72 10.59 -0.81 -8.45
C THR A 72 9.31 0.01 -8.47
N LEU A 73 8.40 -0.30 -7.57
CA LEU A 73 7.17 0.44 -7.32
C LEU A 73 7.42 1.50 -6.25
N SER A 74 6.96 2.70 -6.48
CA SER A 74 6.92 3.77 -5.48
C SER A 74 5.47 4.23 -5.34
N LEU A 75 4.94 4.15 -4.12
CA LEU A 75 3.58 4.59 -3.83
C LEU A 75 3.61 6.01 -3.31
N ALA A 76 2.84 6.88 -3.96
CA ALA A 76 2.62 8.23 -3.48
C ALA A 76 1.87 8.22 -2.15
N GLU A 77 2.13 9.22 -1.31
CA GLU A 77 1.46 9.37 0.00
C GLU A 77 -0.02 9.78 -0.11
N THR A 78 -0.50 10.06 -1.31
CA THR A 78 -1.87 10.55 -1.51
C THR A 78 -2.90 9.55 -0.99
N ALA A 79 -3.79 10.02 -0.15
CA ALA A 79 -4.91 9.22 0.35
C ALA A 79 -5.82 8.79 -0.82
N PRO A 80 -6.38 7.57 -0.75
CA PRO A 80 -7.39 7.16 -1.71
C PRO A 80 -8.64 8.04 -1.61
N PRO A 81 -9.44 8.16 -2.68
CA PRO A 81 -10.72 8.85 -2.60
C PRO A 81 -11.63 8.16 -1.59
N THR A 82 -12.44 8.94 -0.88
CA THR A 82 -13.28 8.45 0.24
C THR A 82 -14.26 7.35 -0.16
N ASN A 83 -14.76 7.39 -1.42
CA ASN A 83 -15.63 6.34 -1.96
C ASN A 83 -14.91 5.00 -2.21
N GLY A 84 -13.58 4.98 -2.17
CA GLY A 84 -12.75 3.76 -2.23
C GLY A 84 -12.47 3.14 -0.86
N LEU A 85 -12.88 3.79 0.23
CA LEU A 85 -12.67 3.29 1.58
C LEU A 85 -13.82 2.35 1.99
N GLN A 86 -13.48 1.27 2.65
CA GLN A 86 -14.42 0.27 3.16
C GLN A 86 -14.20 0.10 4.67
N ALA A 87 -15.28 -0.04 5.44
CA ALA A 87 -15.15 -0.33 6.87
C ALA A 87 -14.33 -1.61 7.07
N LEU A 88 -13.33 -1.55 7.95
CA LEU A 88 -12.51 -2.69 8.27
C LEU A 88 -13.33 -3.71 9.06
N VAL A 89 -13.72 -4.78 8.39
CA VAL A 89 -14.43 -5.93 8.95
C VAL A 89 -13.68 -7.21 8.63
N GLN A 90 -13.96 -8.25 9.38
CA GLN A 90 -13.26 -9.53 9.26
C GLN A 90 -13.36 -10.13 7.85
N ASP A 91 -14.52 -10.04 7.22
CA ASP A 91 -14.79 -10.61 5.89
C ASP A 91 -14.02 -9.93 4.73
N LEU A 92 -13.44 -8.75 4.99
CA LEU A 92 -12.60 -8.04 4.03
C LEU A 92 -11.12 -8.38 4.13
N LEU A 93 -10.72 -9.16 5.15
CA LEU A 93 -9.33 -9.46 5.41
C LEU A 93 -8.95 -10.81 4.77
N ASP A 94 -8.25 -10.74 3.67
CA ASP A 94 -7.69 -11.86 2.90
C ASP A 94 -6.16 -11.95 3.00
N TRP A 95 -5.59 -11.38 4.07
CA TRP A 95 -4.14 -11.29 4.21
C TRP A 95 -3.51 -12.66 4.48
N PRO A 96 -2.35 -12.95 3.87
CA PRO A 96 -1.64 -14.20 4.12
C PRO A 96 -1.38 -14.42 5.62
N GLY A 97 -1.68 -15.62 6.10
CA GLY A 97 -1.48 -15.97 7.50
C GLY A 97 -2.60 -15.56 8.47
N LEU A 98 -3.62 -14.86 8.02
CA LEU A 98 -4.84 -14.65 8.81
C LEU A 98 -5.63 -15.95 8.86
N ILE A 99 -5.55 -16.65 9.99
CA ILE A 99 -6.24 -17.91 10.22
C ILE A 99 -6.90 -17.93 11.60
N GLY A 100 -7.96 -18.71 11.73
CA GLY A 100 -8.67 -18.91 12.99
C GLY A 100 -9.45 -17.67 13.43
N LYS A 101 -9.43 -17.36 14.72
CA LYS A 101 -10.21 -16.25 15.28
C LYS A 101 -9.51 -14.91 15.02
N ILE A 102 -10.15 -14.06 14.22
CA ILE A 102 -9.67 -12.71 13.95
C ILE A 102 -10.27 -11.73 14.96
N ASN A 103 -9.44 -10.88 15.54
CA ASN A 103 -9.83 -9.81 16.45
C ASN A 103 -9.32 -8.47 15.92
N ILE A 104 -10.25 -7.54 15.69
CA ILE A 104 -9.97 -6.18 15.23
C ILE A 104 -10.19 -5.25 16.41
N THR A 105 -9.19 -4.44 16.74
CA THR A 105 -9.26 -3.43 17.81
C THR A 105 -9.14 -2.04 17.21
N GLY A 106 -10.12 -1.20 17.45
CA GLY A 106 -10.28 0.12 16.83
C GLY A 106 -11.28 0.08 15.67
N THR A 107 -11.67 1.26 15.20
CA THR A 107 -12.56 1.45 14.06
C THR A 107 -11.79 2.17 12.97
N ALA A 108 -11.73 1.61 11.79
CA ALA A 108 -11.04 2.21 10.64
C ALA A 108 -11.78 1.87 9.35
N HIS A 109 -11.57 2.72 8.33
CA HIS A 109 -11.86 2.39 6.95
C HIS A 109 -10.55 2.14 6.22
N ILE A 110 -10.54 1.15 5.35
CA ILE A 110 -9.36 0.76 4.61
C ILE A 110 -9.60 0.80 3.10
N ALA A 111 -8.53 1.06 2.34
CA ALA A 111 -8.49 0.72 0.93
C ALA A 111 -7.51 -0.44 0.75
N ARG A 112 -8.03 -1.56 0.22
CA ARG A 112 -7.23 -2.74 -0.08
C ARG A 112 -6.58 -2.60 -1.44
N THR A 113 -5.40 -3.22 -1.59
CA THR A 113 -4.71 -3.27 -2.88
C THR A 113 -4.21 -4.66 -3.20
N THR A 114 -3.91 -4.86 -4.48
CA THR A 114 -3.19 -6.04 -4.99
C THR A 114 -2.09 -5.61 -5.94
N ILE A 115 -1.03 -6.41 -6.03
CA ILE A 115 0.01 -6.24 -7.05
C ILE A 115 -0.29 -7.19 -8.19
N ARG A 116 -0.28 -6.69 -9.43
CA ARG A 116 -0.49 -7.45 -10.66
C ARG A 116 0.51 -7.07 -11.72
N ALA A 117 0.85 -8.03 -12.57
CA ALA A 117 1.52 -7.75 -13.82
C ALA A 117 0.48 -7.46 -14.92
N TYR A 118 0.80 -6.58 -15.85
CA TYR A 118 -0.02 -6.31 -17.02
C TYR A 118 0.83 -5.94 -18.24
N LEU A 119 0.26 -6.15 -19.42
CA LEU A 119 0.85 -5.75 -20.69
C LEU A 119 0.29 -4.37 -21.04
N ASP A 120 1.16 -3.38 -21.09
CA ASP A 120 0.85 -2.01 -21.52
C ASP A 120 0.86 -1.98 -23.07
N THR A 121 -0.30 -2.25 -23.65
CA THR A 121 -0.44 -2.49 -25.09
C THR A 121 -0.28 -1.21 -25.92
N ASN A 122 -0.73 -0.10 -25.39
CA ASN A 122 -0.71 1.22 -26.05
C ASN A 122 0.51 2.07 -25.66
N ASN A 123 1.34 1.60 -24.70
CA ASN A 123 2.50 2.29 -24.17
C ASN A 123 2.20 3.66 -23.52
N ASP A 124 1.02 3.83 -22.91
CA ASP A 124 0.64 5.05 -22.19
C ASP A 124 1.21 5.12 -20.76
N LYS A 125 1.91 4.05 -20.33
CA LYS A 125 2.58 3.88 -19.03
C LYS A 125 1.62 3.76 -17.84
N GLY A 126 0.36 3.51 -18.07
CA GLY A 126 -0.67 3.23 -17.09
C GLY A 126 -1.55 2.07 -17.52
N PHE A 127 -2.35 1.54 -16.60
CA PHE A 127 -3.34 0.52 -16.95
C PHE A 127 -4.60 1.18 -17.52
N SER A 128 -4.93 0.81 -18.75
CA SER A 128 -6.02 1.41 -19.50
C SER A 128 -6.78 0.38 -20.35
N SER A 129 -7.79 0.85 -21.07
CA SER A 129 -8.58 -0.02 -21.96
C SER A 129 -7.69 -0.63 -23.05
N GLY A 130 -7.78 -1.93 -23.22
CA GLY A 130 -6.98 -2.69 -24.18
C GLY A 130 -5.74 -3.35 -23.60
N ASP A 131 -5.36 -3.00 -22.37
CA ASP A 131 -4.28 -3.68 -21.67
C ASP A 131 -4.70 -5.06 -21.17
N THR A 132 -3.72 -5.94 -21.01
CA THR A 132 -3.98 -7.30 -20.57
C THR A 132 -3.42 -7.53 -19.18
N LEU A 133 -4.30 -7.81 -18.23
CA LEU A 133 -3.93 -8.15 -16.86
C LEU A 133 -3.54 -9.62 -16.78
N PHE A 134 -2.43 -9.91 -16.06
CA PHE A 134 -1.97 -11.28 -15.81
C PHE A 134 -2.35 -11.74 -14.42
N GLU A 135 -2.65 -13.02 -14.28
CA GLU A 135 -2.65 -13.65 -12.98
C GLU A 135 -1.23 -13.65 -12.42
N SER A 136 -1.09 -13.20 -11.18
CA SER A 136 0.23 -13.02 -10.58
C SER A 136 0.22 -13.45 -9.12
N PHE A 137 1.24 -14.22 -8.71
CA PHE A 137 1.52 -14.48 -7.32
C PHE A 137 2.64 -13.58 -6.82
N VAL A 138 2.42 -12.97 -5.65
CA VAL A 138 3.38 -12.06 -5.02
C VAL A 138 3.92 -12.70 -3.75
N THR A 139 5.22 -12.93 -3.72
CA THR A 139 5.87 -13.56 -2.59
C THR A 139 7.08 -12.77 -2.10
N LYS A 140 7.41 -12.92 -0.82
CA LYS A 140 8.63 -12.42 -0.20
C LYS A 140 9.19 -13.52 0.72
N GLY A 141 10.21 -14.22 0.22
CA GLY A 141 10.74 -15.39 0.93
C GLY A 141 9.65 -16.44 1.18
N ARG A 142 9.39 -16.77 2.45
CA ARG A 142 8.35 -17.73 2.87
C ARG A 142 6.99 -17.06 3.16
N GLY A 143 6.79 -15.86 2.73
CA GLY A 143 5.58 -15.11 2.99
C GLY A 143 5.20 -14.19 1.85
N SER A 144 4.61 -13.05 2.17
CA SER A 144 4.10 -12.09 1.21
C SER A 144 4.16 -10.67 1.76
N ILE A 145 3.72 -9.73 0.95
CA ILE A 145 3.50 -8.34 1.35
C ILE A 145 2.04 -7.96 1.18
N VAL A 146 1.59 -7.05 2.02
CA VAL A 146 0.27 -6.41 1.92
C VAL A 146 0.46 -4.92 1.93
N ILE A 147 -0.15 -4.23 0.97
CA ILE A 147 -0.23 -2.78 0.91
C ILE A 147 -1.67 -2.40 1.20
N VAL A 148 -1.88 -1.58 2.22
CA VAL A 148 -3.22 -1.17 2.64
C VAL A 148 -3.20 0.26 3.16
N TYR A 149 -4.21 1.04 2.78
CA TYR A 149 -4.46 2.34 3.40
C TYR A 149 -5.41 2.18 4.59
N SER A 150 -5.18 2.92 5.66
CA SER A 150 -6.08 3.01 6.81
C SER A 150 -6.32 4.48 7.16
N ASP A 151 -7.57 4.87 7.42
CA ASP A 151 -7.91 6.23 7.85
C ASP A 151 -7.64 6.47 9.35
N ALA A 152 -7.53 5.40 10.13
CA ALA A 152 -7.30 5.47 11.56
C ALA A 152 -6.37 4.35 12.04
N LYS A 153 -5.77 4.55 13.23
CA LYS A 153 -4.98 3.50 13.87
C LYS A 153 -5.88 2.33 14.28
N THR A 154 -5.48 1.13 13.88
CA THR A 154 -6.19 -0.10 14.20
C THR A 154 -5.23 -1.27 14.33
N ARG A 155 -5.68 -2.34 14.98
CA ARG A 155 -4.87 -3.54 15.17
C ARG A 155 -5.67 -4.78 14.80
N VAL A 156 -5.05 -5.66 14.05
CA VAL A 156 -5.62 -6.94 13.61
C VAL A 156 -4.78 -8.07 14.20
N LYS A 157 -5.41 -8.91 14.99
CA LYS A 157 -4.80 -10.12 15.56
C LYS A 157 -5.51 -11.37 15.07
N ALA A 158 -4.77 -12.46 14.91
CA ALA A 158 -5.31 -13.76 14.61
C ALA A 158 -4.50 -14.86 15.28
N ASP A 159 -4.90 -16.11 15.07
CA ASP A 159 -4.19 -17.26 15.62
C ASP A 159 -2.75 -17.34 15.11
N ARG A 160 -1.95 -18.19 15.76
CA ARG A 160 -0.53 -18.43 15.46
C ARG A 160 0.35 -17.19 15.53
N GLY A 161 -0.04 -16.19 16.34
CA GLY A 161 0.78 -15.00 16.60
C GLY A 161 0.67 -13.91 15.53
N PHE A 162 -0.27 -13.98 14.60
CA PHE A 162 -0.51 -12.88 13.67
C PHE A 162 -0.90 -11.62 14.44
N ASP A 163 -0.16 -10.53 14.25
CA ASP A 163 -0.36 -9.26 14.95
C ASP A 163 0.08 -8.09 14.07
N ALA A 164 -0.86 -7.43 13.42
CA ALA A 164 -0.64 -6.29 12.55
C ALA A 164 -1.22 -5.02 13.15
N THR A 165 -0.42 -3.97 13.26
CA THR A 165 -0.89 -2.62 13.59
C THR A 165 -0.83 -1.76 12.34
N LEU A 166 -1.98 -1.19 11.97
CA LEU A 166 -2.08 -0.18 10.94
C LEU A 166 -2.03 1.21 11.59
N GLU A 167 -1.26 2.09 11.02
CA GLU A 167 -1.26 3.51 11.35
C GLU A 167 -2.07 4.28 10.29
N PRO A 168 -2.56 5.49 10.57
CA PRO A 168 -3.20 6.32 9.57
C PRO A 168 -2.29 6.53 8.34
N GLY A 169 -2.86 6.41 7.15
CA GLY A 169 -2.12 6.48 5.89
C GLY A 169 -1.82 5.11 5.28
N TRP A 170 -0.87 5.07 4.36
CA TRP A 170 -0.44 3.84 3.71
C TRP A 170 0.42 2.98 4.64
N ASN A 171 0.15 1.69 4.65
CA ASN A 171 0.88 0.67 5.40
C ASN A 171 1.39 -0.40 4.44
N LEU A 172 2.67 -0.70 4.52
CA LEU A 172 3.32 -1.82 3.86
C LEU A 172 3.65 -2.86 4.94
N LEU A 173 2.97 -4.00 4.89
CA LEU A 173 3.17 -5.09 5.82
C LEU A 173 3.98 -6.20 5.13
N GLN A 174 5.09 -6.57 5.72
CA GLN A 174 5.79 -7.80 5.37
C GLN A 174 5.31 -8.91 6.31
N ILE A 175 4.78 -9.98 5.72
CA ILE A 175 4.24 -11.13 6.44
C ILE A 175 5.12 -12.33 6.15
N GLU A 176 5.72 -12.91 7.17
CA GLU A 176 6.49 -14.15 7.09
C GLU A 176 5.67 -15.30 7.69
N LEU A 177 5.36 -16.29 6.85
CA LEU A 177 4.59 -17.46 7.28
C LEU A 177 5.49 -18.42 8.06
N GLY A 178 5.07 -18.74 9.28
CA GLY A 178 5.80 -19.61 10.19
C GLY A 178 4.96 -20.01 11.40
N ASN A 179 5.62 -20.42 12.45
CA ASN A 179 5.03 -20.64 13.76
C ASN A 179 5.98 -20.10 14.85
N PRO A 180 5.77 -18.87 15.36
CA PRO A 180 4.63 -17.98 15.02
C PRO A 180 4.75 -17.31 13.64
N ILE A 181 3.64 -16.75 13.16
CA ILE A 181 3.60 -15.84 12.03
C ILE A 181 4.19 -14.50 12.46
N LYS A 182 5.05 -13.92 11.62
CA LYS A 182 5.65 -12.61 11.89
C LYS A 182 5.08 -11.58 10.95
N VAL A 183 4.65 -10.45 11.50
CA VAL A 183 4.17 -9.29 10.73
C VAL A 183 4.99 -8.08 11.11
N ALA A 184 5.56 -7.41 10.13
CA ALA A 184 6.30 -6.17 10.32
C ALA A 184 5.75 -5.08 9.39
N ARG A 185 5.47 -3.88 9.93
CA ARG A 185 5.22 -2.69 9.12
C ARG A 185 6.55 -2.07 8.75
N VAL A 186 6.76 -1.83 7.47
CA VAL A 186 8.01 -1.31 6.91
C VAL A 186 7.71 -0.20 5.89
N ASN A 187 8.70 0.61 5.54
CA ASN A 187 8.57 1.65 4.52
C ASN A 187 9.09 1.18 3.15
N SER A 188 9.95 0.16 3.14
CA SER A 188 10.46 -0.43 1.90
C SER A 188 10.63 -1.93 2.05
N VAL A 189 10.40 -2.65 0.96
CA VAL A 189 10.67 -4.10 0.84
C VAL A 189 11.38 -4.37 -0.47
N GLU A 190 12.51 -5.06 -0.39
CA GLU A 190 13.28 -5.52 -1.54
C GLU A 190 13.15 -7.03 -1.73
N GLY A 191 13.46 -7.51 -2.94
CA GLY A 191 13.47 -8.92 -3.29
C GLY A 191 12.07 -9.57 -3.27
N VAL A 192 11.04 -8.79 -3.56
CA VAL A 192 9.69 -9.29 -3.79
C VAL A 192 9.63 -9.96 -5.15
N GLN A 193 9.12 -11.18 -5.20
CA GLN A 193 8.97 -11.93 -6.42
C GLN A 193 7.52 -11.85 -6.90
N VAL A 194 7.32 -11.42 -8.14
CA VAL A 194 6.04 -11.50 -8.85
C VAL A 194 6.14 -12.62 -9.88
N GLU A 195 5.40 -13.68 -9.68
CA GLU A 195 5.32 -14.81 -10.63
C GLU A 195 4.10 -14.63 -11.52
N VAL A 196 4.33 -14.56 -12.83
CA VAL A 196 3.30 -14.40 -13.84
C VAL A 196 2.90 -15.79 -14.36
N LEU A 197 1.65 -16.17 -14.15
CA LEU A 197 1.16 -17.52 -14.45
C LEU A 197 0.46 -17.66 -15.81
N GLY A 198 0.17 -16.58 -16.48
CA GLY A 198 -0.56 -16.57 -17.74
C GLY A 198 -1.54 -15.39 -17.80
N THR A 199 -2.17 -15.21 -18.93
CA THR A 199 -3.22 -14.22 -19.08
C THR A 199 -4.45 -14.68 -18.31
N LEU A 200 -4.94 -13.86 -17.38
CA LEU A 200 -6.35 -13.95 -16.97
C LEU A 200 -7.15 -13.76 -18.25
N GLY A 201 -7.89 -14.80 -18.66
CA GLY A 201 -8.75 -14.69 -19.83
C GLY A 201 -9.56 -13.41 -19.75
N TYR A 202 -9.41 -12.55 -20.73
CA TYR A 202 -10.03 -11.25 -20.93
C TYR A 202 -11.00 -10.81 -19.83
N ILE A 203 -10.52 -10.17 -18.77
CA ILE A 203 -11.35 -9.25 -18.01
C ILE A 203 -11.37 -7.99 -18.86
N SER A 204 -12.35 -7.94 -19.78
CA SER A 204 -12.60 -6.75 -20.58
C SER A 204 -12.72 -5.56 -19.62
N SER A 205 -12.03 -4.46 -19.92
CA SER A 205 -12.13 -3.16 -19.22
C SER A 205 -13.58 -2.66 -19.09
N HIS A 206 -14.52 -3.21 -19.86
CA HIS A 206 -15.96 -2.99 -19.71
C HIS A 206 -16.54 -3.47 -18.36
N LEU A 207 -15.86 -4.35 -17.63
CA LEU A 207 -16.30 -4.81 -16.31
C LEU A 207 -15.73 -3.96 -15.17
N LEU A 208 -14.74 -3.12 -15.44
CA LEU A 208 -14.08 -2.29 -14.43
C LEU A 208 -14.73 -0.91 -14.25
N GLY A 209 -15.84 -0.61 -14.94
CA GLY A 209 -16.72 0.54 -14.65
C GLY A 209 -16.01 1.91 -14.67
N PHE A 210 -15.21 2.19 -15.71
CA PHE A 210 -14.64 3.53 -15.99
C PHE A 210 -15.63 4.39 -16.78
#